data_72dbf0ed5576a6fdb5c6971e464a8499
#
_entry.id   72dbf0ed5576a6fdb5c6971e464a8499
#
_cell.length_a   1.000
_cell.length_b   1.000
_cell.length_c   1.000
_cell.angle_alpha   90.00
_cell.angle_beta   90.00
_cell.angle_gamma   90.00
#
_symmetry.space_group_name_H-M   'P 1'
#
loop_
_entity.id
_entity.type
_entity.pdbx_description
1 polymer ?
#
loop_
_entity_poly.entity_id
_entity_poly.type
_entity_poly.pdbx_seq_one_letter_code
_entity_poly.pdbx_strand_id
1 'polypeptide(L)'
;MSDNIDRKLLPPLVNEHIADLVVVKGCNKSTSESYIMDLWLFFRYIAAKNLGLSSPAELEKNFDLSFIDASFIGKITLKDVNDFLTYCNNDRSNSTTTRARKASAIRGFFKYVADKMNYIDKNPVAQLQVASPKKKLPKYLTLDESIALLNAVDGENKIRDYCILTLFLNCGLRLAELVNLNVTDINFSEEKMLVTGKGDKQRMVYLNKACIDALKDYLKVRPHNQLKGNDRNALFISRLNKRIGRQAVQLMVYHYLERIGLDGQHYSVHKLRHTAATLMYQHGNADVLLLKEMLGHENLSTTEIYTHIENKQLRDAVRNNPLSKEKS
;
A
#
# COMPACT_ATOMS: atom_id res chain seq x y z
N MET A 1 6.63 15.13 -6.65
CA MET A 1 6.82 16.18 -5.64
C MET A 1 5.53 16.29 -4.87
N SER A 2 5.49 15.91 -3.59
CA SER A 2 4.35 16.20 -2.71
C SER A 2 4.46 17.67 -2.34
N ASP A 3 3.72 18.53 -3.04
CA ASP A 3 3.55 19.89 -2.60
C ASP A 3 2.98 19.84 -1.19
N ASN A 4 3.76 20.30 -0.23
CA ASN A 4 3.35 20.34 1.17
C ASN A 4 2.29 21.45 1.26
N ILE A 5 1.00 21.08 1.34
CA ILE A 5 -0.09 22.05 1.48
C ILE A 5 0.09 22.74 2.83
N ASP A 6 0.17 24.07 2.82
CA ASP A 6 0.15 24.85 4.05
C ASP A 6 -1.22 24.67 4.72
N ARG A 7 -1.21 24.06 5.89
CA ARG A 7 -2.44 23.78 6.65
C ARG A 7 -3.20 25.03 7.08
N LYS A 8 -2.53 26.18 7.14
CA LYS A 8 -3.15 27.45 7.43
C LYS A 8 -4.12 27.91 6.35
N LEU A 9 -3.89 27.45 5.12
CA LEU A 9 -4.74 27.75 3.96
C LEU A 9 -5.92 26.79 3.80
N LEU A 10 -6.07 25.81 4.68
CA LEU A 10 -7.20 24.88 4.66
C LEU A 10 -8.39 25.40 5.48
N PRO A 11 -9.62 24.96 5.16
CA PRO A 11 -10.76 25.19 6.04
C PRO A 11 -10.45 24.71 7.47
N PRO A 12 -10.73 25.49 8.52
CA PRO A 12 -10.41 25.13 9.91
C PRO A 12 -10.97 23.75 10.31
N LEU A 13 -12.20 23.43 9.91
CA LEU A 13 -12.83 22.13 10.21
C LEU A 13 -12.15 20.93 9.52
N VAL A 14 -11.43 21.15 8.42
CA VAL A 14 -10.59 20.10 7.82
C VAL A 14 -9.43 19.77 8.75
N ASN A 15 -8.75 20.77 9.31
CA ASN A 15 -7.65 20.57 10.24
C ASN A 15 -8.11 19.85 11.52
N GLU A 16 -9.28 20.19 12.06
CA GLU A 16 -9.89 19.52 13.22
C GLU A 16 -10.20 18.05 12.89
N HIS A 17 -10.84 17.80 11.74
CA HIS A 17 -11.10 16.43 11.30
C HIS A 17 -9.83 15.59 11.15
N ILE A 18 -8.77 16.16 10.57
CA ILE A 18 -7.50 15.46 10.42
C ILE A 18 -6.86 15.20 11.78
N ALA A 19 -6.95 16.13 12.73
CA ALA A 19 -6.47 15.91 14.09
C ALA A 19 -7.25 14.75 14.76
N ASP A 20 -8.58 14.70 14.62
CA ASP A 20 -9.41 13.59 15.10
C ASP A 20 -9.00 12.25 14.49
N LEU A 21 -8.75 12.21 13.18
CA LEU A 21 -8.29 11.00 12.50
C LEU A 21 -6.95 10.49 13.04
N VAL A 22 -6.01 11.40 13.30
CA VAL A 22 -4.67 11.04 13.75
C VAL A 22 -4.67 10.67 15.24
N VAL A 23 -5.25 11.53 16.09
CA VAL A 23 -5.16 11.40 17.55
C VAL A 23 -6.16 10.37 18.09
N VAL A 24 -7.42 10.42 17.63
CA VAL A 24 -8.48 9.57 18.18
C VAL A 24 -8.56 8.22 17.47
N LYS A 25 -8.42 8.21 16.12
CA LYS A 25 -8.54 6.98 15.32
C LYS A 25 -7.21 6.32 14.98
N GLY A 26 -6.08 6.87 15.42
CA GLY A 26 -4.76 6.29 15.16
C GLY A 26 -4.40 6.22 13.68
N CYS A 27 -4.95 7.11 12.84
CA CYS A 27 -4.67 7.11 11.41
C CYS A 27 -3.21 7.44 11.14
N ASN A 28 -2.55 6.65 10.29
CA ASN A 28 -1.15 6.90 9.97
C ASN A 28 -0.96 8.17 9.11
N LYS A 29 0.26 8.73 9.18
CA LYS A 29 0.65 9.97 8.50
C LYS A 29 0.35 9.94 7.00
N SER A 30 0.67 8.85 6.29
CA SER A 30 0.46 8.76 4.84
C SER A 30 -1.03 8.80 4.45
N THR A 31 -1.91 8.20 5.26
CA THR A 31 -3.36 8.25 5.02
C THR A 31 -3.92 9.63 5.29
N SER A 32 -3.51 10.26 6.40
CA SER A 32 -3.94 11.62 6.73
C SER A 32 -3.48 12.64 5.70
N GLU A 33 -2.25 12.54 5.20
CA GLU A 33 -1.74 13.37 4.09
C GLU A 33 -2.56 13.18 2.81
N SER A 34 -2.91 11.93 2.48
CA SER A 34 -3.77 11.65 1.31
C SER A 34 -5.16 12.26 1.45
N TYR A 35 -5.74 12.23 2.66
CA TYR A 35 -7.05 12.84 2.94
C TYR A 35 -6.98 14.37 2.90
N ILE A 36 -5.90 14.96 3.40
CA ILE A 36 -5.65 16.41 3.27
C ILE A 36 -5.67 16.82 1.79
N MET A 37 -4.92 16.11 0.93
CA MET A 37 -4.86 16.39 -0.49
C MET A 37 -6.24 16.25 -1.18
N ASP A 38 -7.01 15.23 -0.79
CA ASP A 38 -8.34 15.01 -1.35
C ASP A 38 -9.34 16.09 -0.93
N LEU A 39 -9.35 16.46 0.34
CA LEU A 39 -10.22 17.51 0.88
C LEU A 39 -9.81 18.90 0.37
N TRP A 40 -8.51 19.18 0.29
CA TRP A 40 -8.00 20.41 -0.32
C TRP A 40 -8.49 20.57 -1.77
N LEU A 41 -8.37 19.53 -2.58
CA LEU A 41 -8.87 19.57 -3.96
C LEU A 41 -10.38 19.75 -4.02
N PHE A 42 -11.12 19.08 -3.13
CA PHE A 42 -12.57 19.21 -3.04
C PHE A 42 -12.98 20.63 -2.71
N PHE A 43 -12.41 21.24 -1.66
CA PHE A 43 -12.76 22.59 -1.27
C PHE A 43 -12.32 23.65 -2.28
N ARG A 44 -11.20 23.44 -2.98
CA ARG A 44 -10.83 24.29 -4.13
C ARG A 44 -11.87 24.21 -5.24
N TYR A 45 -12.37 23.02 -5.54
CA TYR A 45 -13.45 22.86 -6.53
C TYR A 45 -14.72 23.61 -6.13
N ILE A 46 -15.13 23.48 -4.88
CA ILE A 46 -16.31 24.19 -4.36
C ILE A 46 -16.10 25.71 -4.36
N ALA A 47 -14.93 26.21 -3.95
CA ALA A 47 -14.59 27.62 -3.98
C ALA A 47 -14.61 28.19 -5.41
N ALA A 48 -13.99 27.49 -6.36
CA ALA A 48 -13.99 27.89 -7.78
C ALA A 48 -15.41 27.98 -8.34
N LYS A 49 -16.23 26.96 -8.06
CA LYS A 49 -17.65 26.94 -8.47
C LYS A 49 -18.45 28.13 -7.90
N ASN A 50 -18.24 28.48 -6.63
CA ASN A 50 -18.87 29.63 -5.99
C ASN A 50 -18.43 30.99 -6.57
N LEU A 51 -17.19 31.05 -7.05
CA LEU A 51 -16.64 32.23 -7.73
C LEU A 51 -17.02 32.32 -9.22
N GLY A 52 -17.78 31.32 -9.73
CA GLY A 52 -18.15 31.26 -11.15
C GLY A 52 -17.01 30.88 -12.09
N LEU A 53 -15.94 30.30 -11.56
CA LEU A 53 -14.80 29.82 -12.34
C LEU A 53 -15.11 28.47 -12.99
N SER A 54 -14.52 28.21 -14.15
CA SER A 54 -14.73 26.97 -14.91
C SER A 54 -13.97 25.78 -14.30
N SER A 55 -12.84 26.07 -13.62
CA SER A 55 -11.97 25.01 -13.06
C SER A 55 -11.28 25.48 -11.77
N PRO A 56 -11.02 24.57 -10.82
CA PRO A 56 -10.15 24.84 -9.67
C PRO A 56 -8.72 25.24 -10.06
N ALA A 57 -8.28 24.92 -11.28
CA ALA A 57 -6.96 25.30 -11.79
C ALA A 57 -6.81 26.83 -12.01
N GLU A 58 -7.93 27.54 -12.16
CA GLU A 58 -7.95 29.00 -12.28
C GLU A 58 -7.68 29.72 -10.96
N LEU A 59 -7.82 29.03 -9.82
CA LEU A 59 -7.42 29.55 -8.53
C LEU A 59 -5.89 29.52 -8.39
N GLU A 60 -5.33 30.56 -7.75
CA GLU A 60 -3.90 30.57 -7.41
C GLU A 60 -3.49 29.33 -6.64
N LYS A 61 -2.23 28.88 -6.80
CA LYS A 61 -1.73 27.68 -6.15
C LYS A 61 -1.93 27.71 -4.64
N ASN A 62 -1.71 28.85 -4.02
CA ASN A 62 -1.83 29.08 -2.57
C ASN A 62 -3.14 29.82 -2.22
N PHE A 63 -4.22 29.58 -2.97
CA PHE A 63 -5.50 30.16 -2.69
C PHE A 63 -5.95 29.81 -1.26
N ASP A 64 -6.28 30.82 -0.48
CA ASP A 64 -6.69 30.68 0.90
C ASP A 64 -8.14 30.17 0.98
N LEU A 65 -8.31 29.03 1.61
CA LEU A 65 -9.61 28.39 1.86
C LEU A 65 -10.03 28.52 3.33
N SER A 66 -9.30 29.27 4.16
CA SER A 66 -9.59 29.39 5.59
C SER A 66 -10.92 30.10 5.88
N PHE A 67 -11.46 30.83 4.89
CA PHE A 67 -12.78 31.46 5.00
C PHE A 67 -13.96 30.47 4.97
N ILE A 68 -13.71 29.21 4.60
CA ILE A 68 -14.74 28.18 4.52
C ILE A 68 -15.06 27.69 5.93
N ASP A 69 -16.12 28.25 6.49
CA ASP A 69 -16.65 27.94 7.82
C ASP A 69 -17.78 26.90 7.80
N ALA A 70 -18.38 26.63 8.95
CA ALA A 70 -19.50 25.69 9.08
C ALA A 70 -20.74 26.14 8.26
N SER A 71 -21.02 27.46 8.19
CA SER A 71 -22.14 28.01 7.42
C SER A 71 -21.95 27.76 5.93
N PHE A 72 -20.74 27.94 5.42
CA PHE A 72 -20.41 27.63 4.04
C PHE A 72 -20.52 26.11 3.76
N ILE A 73 -19.96 25.27 4.63
CA ILE A 73 -20.00 23.81 4.50
C ILE A 73 -21.44 23.29 4.53
N GLY A 74 -22.31 23.86 5.36
CA GLY A 74 -23.74 23.49 5.46
C GLY A 74 -24.55 23.74 4.18
N LYS A 75 -24.07 24.59 3.27
CA LYS A 75 -24.70 24.86 1.96
C LYS A 75 -24.28 23.84 0.88
N ILE A 76 -23.26 23.05 1.11
CA ILE A 76 -22.80 22.05 0.15
C ILE A 76 -23.83 20.93 0.04
N THR A 77 -24.20 20.59 -1.18
CA THR A 77 -25.20 19.58 -1.50
C THR A 77 -24.59 18.28 -2.02
N LEU A 78 -25.37 17.21 -2.04
CA LEU A 78 -24.99 15.96 -2.69
C LEU A 78 -24.64 16.17 -4.18
N LYS A 79 -25.36 17.12 -4.83
CA LYS A 79 -25.10 17.47 -6.23
C LYS A 79 -23.69 18.04 -6.40
N ASP A 80 -23.23 18.93 -5.52
CA ASP A 80 -21.89 19.51 -5.58
C ASP A 80 -20.80 18.44 -5.44
N VAL A 81 -21.03 17.44 -4.59
CA VAL A 81 -20.10 16.32 -4.44
C VAL A 81 -20.07 15.43 -5.69
N ASN A 82 -21.23 15.15 -6.28
CA ASN A 82 -21.31 14.38 -7.54
C ASN A 82 -20.67 15.15 -8.70
N ASP A 83 -20.88 16.46 -8.82
CA ASP A 83 -20.23 17.32 -9.81
C ASP A 83 -18.69 17.26 -9.64
N PHE A 84 -18.19 17.34 -8.40
CA PHE A 84 -16.77 17.17 -8.13
C PHE A 84 -16.21 15.80 -8.56
N LEU A 85 -16.95 14.71 -8.27
CA LEU A 85 -16.52 13.37 -8.68
C LEU A 85 -16.55 13.20 -10.21
N THR A 86 -17.48 13.88 -10.88
CA THR A 86 -17.56 13.97 -12.34
C THR A 86 -16.35 14.74 -12.90
N TYR A 87 -16.01 15.89 -12.33
CA TYR A 87 -14.79 16.63 -12.63
C TYR A 87 -13.54 15.76 -12.45
N CYS A 88 -13.45 15.01 -11.35
CA CYS A 88 -12.35 14.09 -11.13
C CYS A 88 -12.24 13.00 -12.21
N ASN A 89 -13.36 12.56 -12.79
CA ASN A 89 -13.39 11.58 -13.86
C ASN A 89 -12.97 12.20 -15.21
N ASN A 90 -13.61 13.27 -15.59
CA ASN A 90 -13.53 13.80 -16.94
C ASN A 90 -12.28 14.65 -17.14
N ASP A 91 -12.04 15.59 -16.25
CA ASP A 91 -10.97 16.57 -16.41
C ASP A 91 -9.63 16.12 -15.83
N ARG A 92 -9.65 15.24 -14.81
CA ARG A 92 -8.46 14.73 -14.16
C ARG A 92 -8.14 13.27 -14.49
N SER A 93 -8.95 12.60 -15.29
CA SER A 93 -8.78 11.20 -15.69
C SER A 93 -8.53 10.25 -14.51
N ASN A 94 -9.14 10.55 -13.35
CA ASN A 94 -8.93 9.73 -12.16
C ASN A 94 -9.56 8.34 -12.31
N SER A 95 -8.82 7.30 -11.95
CA SER A 95 -9.33 5.93 -11.91
C SER A 95 -10.49 5.78 -10.92
N THR A 96 -11.31 4.74 -11.09
CA THR A 96 -12.40 4.39 -10.16
C THR A 96 -11.90 4.25 -8.72
N THR A 97 -10.71 3.65 -8.51
CA THR A 97 -10.08 3.52 -7.20
C THR A 97 -9.73 4.88 -6.59
N THR A 98 -9.19 5.80 -7.39
CA THR A 98 -8.86 7.15 -6.93
C THR A 98 -10.11 7.93 -6.54
N ARG A 99 -11.18 7.85 -7.35
CA ARG A 99 -12.47 8.48 -7.04
C ARG A 99 -13.11 7.90 -5.79
N ALA A 100 -13.09 6.58 -5.62
CA ALA A 100 -13.59 5.92 -4.41
C ALA A 100 -12.85 6.38 -3.14
N ARG A 101 -11.51 6.56 -3.21
CA ARG A 101 -10.72 7.11 -2.10
C ARG A 101 -11.13 8.56 -1.77
N LYS A 102 -11.27 9.42 -2.78
CA LYS A 102 -11.72 10.80 -2.61
C LYS A 102 -13.11 10.87 -1.96
N ALA A 103 -14.03 10.06 -2.44
CA ALA A 103 -15.37 9.95 -1.85
C ALA A 103 -15.30 9.45 -0.39
N SER A 104 -14.38 8.56 -0.04
CA SER A 104 -14.17 8.11 1.34
C SER A 104 -13.66 9.24 2.23
N ALA A 105 -12.73 10.07 1.74
CA ALA A 105 -12.26 11.25 2.47
C ALA A 105 -13.39 12.25 2.73
N ILE A 106 -14.20 12.56 1.70
CA ILE A 106 -15.35 13.46 1.79
C ILE A 106 -16.42 12.92 2.75
N ARG A 107 -16.78 11.61 2.66
CA ARG A 107 -17.71 10.98 3.61
C ARG A 107 -17.20 11.07 5.04
N GLY A 108 -15.90 10.77 5.25
CA GLY A 108 -15.27 10.85 6.56
C GLY A 108 -15.35 12.24 7.15
N PHE A 109 -15.11 13.27 6.34
CA PHE A 109 -15.21 14.67 6.73
C PHE A 109 -16.65 15.06 7.09
N PHE A 110 -17.62 14.81 6.21
CA PHE A 110 -19.02 15.17 6.50
C PHE A 110 -19.60 14.37 7.67
N LYS A 111 -19.20 13.12 7.83
CA LYS A 111 -19.55 12.35 9.05
C LYS A 111 -18.98 12.99 10.31
N TYR A 112 -17.78 13.55 10.25
CA TYR A 112 -17.19 14.27 11.37
C TYR A 112 -17.95 15.54 11.69
N VAL A 113 -18.19 16.41 10.71
CA VAL A 113 -18.78 17.74 10.96
C VAL A 113 -20.29 17.69 11.24
N ALA A 114 -21.04 16.74 10.64
CA ALA A 114 -22.48 16.61 10.84
C ALA A 114 -22.80 15.62 11.98
N ASP A 115 -22.32 14.37 11.88
CA ASP A 115 -22.83 13.29 12.74
C ASP A 115 -22.08 13.23 14.09
N LYS A 116 -20.83 13.69 14.15
CA LYS A 116 -20.02 13.65 15.38
C LYS A 116 -20.02 14.98 16.13
N MET A 117 -19.81 16.08 15.42
CA MET A 117 -19.61 17.40 16.04
C MET A 117 -20.86 18.31 15.97
N ASN A 118 -21.85 17.95 15.16
CA ASN A 118 -23.07 18.73 14.93
C ASN A 118 -22.81 20.19 14.51
N TYR A 119 -21.74 20.43 13.73
CA TYR A 119 -21.43 21.75 13.17
C TYR A 119 -22.36 22.15 12.03
N ILE A 120 -23.00 21.17 11.38
CA ILE A 120 -24.01 21.35 10.35
C ILE A 120 -25.19 20.41 10.61
N ASP A 121 -26.40 20.82 10.24
CA ASP A 121 -27.66 20.12 10.58
C ASP A 121 -27.83 18.79 9.84
N LYS A 122 -27.33 18.69 8.61
CA LYS A 122 -27.52 17.50 7.75
C LYS A 122 -26.24 17.09 7.09
N ASN A 123 -26.05 15.78 7.02
CA ASN A 123 -24.95 15.18 6.27
C ASN A 123 -25.35 15.07 4.78
N PRO A 124 -24.80 15.92 3.89
CA PRO A 124 -25.19 15.93 2.48
C PRO A 124 -24.77 14.68 1.71
N VAL A 125 -23.83 13.90 2.26
CA VAL A 125 -23.27 12.71 1.60
C VAL A 125 -23.73 11.39 2.22
N ALA A 126 -24.75 11.41 3.08
CA ALA A 126 -25.28 10.19 3.71
C ALA A 126 -25.69 9.13 2.66
N GLN A 127 -26.23 9.58 1.52
CA GLN A 127 -26.66 8.72 0.41
C GLN A 127 -25.66 8.67 -0.76
N LEU A 128 -24.44 9.19 -0.60
CA LEU A 128 -23.44 9.19 -1.67
C LEU A 128 -23.10 7.75 -2.08
N GLN A 129 -23.41 7.40 -3.32
CA GLN A 129 -23.01 6.13 -3.93
C GLN A 129 -21.83 6.36 -4.86
N VAL A 130 -20.81 5.52 -4.74
CA VAL A 130 -19.64 5.56 -5.61
C VAL A 130 -19.38 4.16 -6.15
N ALA A 131 -19.14 4.08 -7.45
CA ALA A 131 -18.80 2.82 -8.08
C ALA A 131 -17.61 2.17 -7.37
N SER A 132 -17.79 0.95 -6.89
CA SER A 132 -16.72 0.17 -6.33
C SER A 132 -15.78 -0.29 -7.44
N PRO A 133 -14.46 -0.20 -7.26
CA PRO A 133 -13.52 -0.77 -8.20
C PRO A 133 -13.81 -2.25 -8.40
N LYS A 134 -13.91 -2.71 -9.66
CA LYS A 134 -14.03 -4.14 -9.94
C LYS A 134 -12.81 -4.85 -9.36
N LYS A 135 -13.03 -5.85 -8.52
CA LYS A 135 -11.97 -6.73 -8.02
C LYS A 135 -11.37 -7.45 -9.23
N LYS A 136 -10.16 -7.08 -9.63
CA LYS A 136 -9.40 -7.84 -10.62
C LYS A 136 -8.68 -8.97 -9.88
N LEU A 137 -8.58 -10.14 -10.52
CA LEU A 137 -7.72 -11.20 -9.99
C LEU A 137 -6.30 -10.66 -9.83
N PRO A 138 -5.63 -10.93 -8.71
CA PRO A 138 -4.29 -10.43 -8.49
C PRO A 138 -3.35 -11.04 -9.53
N LYS A 139 -2.58 -10.20 -10.22
CA LYS A 139 -1.46 -10.66 -11.04
C LYS A 139 -0.32 -11.05 -10.11
N TYR A 140 0.29 -12.18 -10.37
CA TYR A 140 1.49 -12.69 -9.70
C TYR A 140 2.43 -13.30 -10.75
N LEU A 141 3.69 -13.45 -10.41
CA LEU A 141 4.66 -14.13 -11.26
C LEU A 141 4.48 -15.65 -11.15
N THR A 142 4.58 -16.34 -12.26
CA THR A 142 4.72 -17.80 -12.25
C THR A 142 6.04 -18.22 -11.57
N LEU A 143 6.22 -19.50 -11.29
CA LEU A 143 7.48 -20.02 -10.77
C LEU A 143 8.63 -19.72 -11.72
N ASP A 144 8.45 -19.98 -13.02
CA ASP A 144 9.47 -19.76 -14.05
C ASP A 144 9.82 -18.26 -14.18
N GLU A 145 8.83 -17.37 -14.17
CA GLU A 145 9.06 -15.92 -14.17
C GLU A 145 9.79 -15.44 -12.90
N SER A 146 9.50 -16.06 -11.75
CA SER A 146 10.19 -15.76 -10.49
C SER A 146 11.65 -16.20 -10.52
N ILE A 147 11.93 -17.36 -11.10
CA ILE A 147 13.29 -17.85 -11.32
C ILE A 147 14.02 -16.97 -12.33
N ALA A 148 13.37 -16.61 -13.43
CA ALA A 148 13.94 -15.71 -14.44
C ALA A 148 14.29 -14.35 -13.83
N LEU A 149 13.44 -13.81 -12.95
CA LEU A 149 13.68 -12.54 -12.25
C LEU A 149 14.94 -12.61 -11.37
N LEU A 150 15.14 -13.70 -10.63
CA LEU A 150 16.32 -13.90 -9.81
C LEU A 150 17.59 -14.06 -10.66
N ASN A 151 17.50 -14.77 -11.79
CA ASN A 151 18.61 -14.99 -12.70
C ASN A 151 19.00 -13.74 -13.52
N ALA A 152 18.08 -12.79 -13.67
CA ALA A 152 18.33 -11.53 -14.38
C ALA A 152 19.18 -10.53 -13.58
N VAL A 153 19.47 -10.83 -12.30
CA VAL A 153 20.20 -9.91 -11.41
C VAL A 153 21.67 -9.84 -11.77
N ASP A 154 22.14 -8.62 -12.07
CA ASP A 154 23.55 -8.35 -12.42
C ASP A 154 24.04 -6.97 -11.90
N GLY A 155 25.23 -6.57 -12.34
CA GLY A 155 25.86 -5.28 -12.02
C GLY A 155 26.52 -5.24 -10.64
N GLU A 156 26.98 -4.04 -10.26
CA GLU A 156 27.77 -3.82 -9.03
C GLU A 156 27.04 -4.21 -7.75
N ASN A 157 25.72 -4.03 -7.71
CA ASN A 157 24.91 -4.29 -6.54
C ASN A 157 24.20 -5.66 -6.58
N LYS A 158 24.63 -6.56 -7.48
CA LYS A 158 23.94 -7.83 -7.73
C LYS A 158 23.69 -8.66 -6.47
N ILE A 159 24.64 -8.73 -5.56
CA ILE A 159 24.50 -9.53 -4.32
C ILE A 159 23.42 -8.94 -3.40
N ARG A 160 23.37 -7.62 -3.27
CA ARG A 160 22.32 -6.93 -2.52
C ARG A 160 20.94 -7.10 -3.17
N ASP A 161 20.86 -6.86 -4.48
CA ASP A 161 19.61 -6.86 -5.22
C ASP A 161 19.03 -8.27 -5.31
N TYR A 162 19.87 -9.27 -5.49
CA TYR A 162 19.49 -10.69 -5.40
C TYR A 162 18.91 -11.03 -4.02
N CYS A 163 19.57 -10.61 -2.94
CA CYS A 163 19.09 -10.81 -1.58
C CYS A 163 17.72 -10.15 -1.37
N ILE A 164 17.54 -8.91 -1.83
CA ILE A 164 16.25 -8.19 -1.74
C ILE A 164 15.13 -8.95 -2.47
N LEU A 165 15.37 -9.38 -3.71
CA LEU A 165 14.37 -10.12 -4.50
C LEU A 165 14.08 -11.49 -3.89
N THR A 166 15.10 -12.20 -3.39
CA THR A 166 14.94 -13.48 -2.69
C THR A 166 14.04 -13.33 -1.46
N LEU A 167 14.23 -12.30 -0.65
CA LEU A 167 13.37 -12.03 0.51
C LEU A 167 11.93 -11.66 0.10
N PHE A 168 11.74 -10.86 -0.96
CA PHE A 168 10.40 -10.57 -1.44
C PHE A 168 9.65 -11.82 -1.89
N LEU A 169 10.31 -12.68 -2.67
CA LEU A 169 9.69 -13.86 -3.28
C LEU A 169 9.50 -15.02 -2.29
N ASN A 170 10.33 -15.11 -1.25
CA ASN A 170 10.24 -16.21 -0.27
C ASN A 170 9.53 -15.80 1.04
N CYS A 171 9.64 -14.54 1.47
CA CYS A 171 9.07 -14.10 2.75
C CYS A 171 7.82 -13.22 2.59
N GLY A 172 7.52 -12.77 1.38
CA GLY A 172 6.36 -11.93 1.12
C GLY A 172 6.37 -10.59 1.88
N LEU A 173 7.53 -9.99 2.10
CA LEU A 173 7.66 -8.74 2.84
C LEU A 173 6.94 -7.57 2.13
N ARG A 174 6.43 -6.63 2.93
CA ARG A 174 6.04 -5.32 2.39
C ARG A 174 7.30 -4.49 2.11
N LEU A 175 7.25 -3.61 1.11
CA LEU A 175 8.37 -2.72 0.79
C LEU A 175 8.86 -1.92 2.02
N ALA A 176 7.93 -1.41 2.83
CA ALA A 176 8.28 -0.68 4.03
C ALA A 176 8.96 -1.56 5.09
N GLU A 177 8.53 -2.80 5.22
CA GLU A 177 9.14 -3.78 6.11
C GLU A 177 10.58 -4.07 5.71
N LEU A 178 10.80 -4.37 4.42
CA LEU A 178 12.15 -4.69 3.91
C LEU A 178 13.14 -3.53 4.10
N VAL A 179 12.77 -2.31 3.74
CA VAL A 179 13.70 -1.16 3.86
C VAL A 179 14.00 -0.79 5.31
N ASN A 180 13.12 -1.14 6.24
CA ASN A 180 13.29 -0.87 7.66
C ASN A 180 14.07 -1.97 8.41
N LEU A 181 14.33 -3.13 7.80
CA LEU A 181 15.10 -4.20 8.44
C LEU A 181 16.47 -3.71 8.91
N ASN A 182 16.87 -4.20 10.07
CA ASN A 182 18.19 -4.04 10.64
C ASN A 182 18.94 -5.37 10.61
N VAL A 183 20.24 -5.34 10.70
CA VAL A 183 21.06 -6.55 10.82
C VAL A 183 20.71 -7.33 12.09
N THR A 184 20.37 -6.62 13.17
CA THR A 184 19.99 -7.20 14.47
C THR A 184 18.62 -7.89 14.47
N ASP A 185 17.79 -7.65 13.44
CA ASP A 185 16.47 -8.27 13.34
C ASP A 185 16.55 -9.73 12.86
N ILE A 186 17.73 -10.19 12.41
CA ILE A 186 17.95 -11.51 11.84
C ILE A 186 18.55 -12.44 12.88
N ASN A 187 17.88 -13.55 13.14
CA ASN A 187 18.40 -14.65 13.95
C ASN A 187 18.73 -15.85 13.06
N PHE A 188 20.02 -16.02 12.72
CA PHE A 188 20.49 -17.10 11.86
C PHE A 188 20.42 -18.47 12.51
N SER A 189 20.53 -18.56 13.86
CA SER A 189 20.48 -19.83 14.57
C SER A 189 19.07 -20.40 14.64
N GLU A 190 18.07 -19.54 14.67
CA GLU A 190 16.65 -19.91 14.69
C GLU A 190 15.98 -19.77 13.32
N GLU A 191 16.74 -19.42 12.28
CA GLU A 191 16.29 -19.27 10.91
C GLU A 191 15.05 -18.36 10.79
N LYS A 192 15.06 -17.25 11.51
CA LYS A 192 13.92 -16.30 11.57
C LYS A 192 14.39 -14.85 11.60
N MET A 193 13.50 -13.93 11.23
CA MET A 193 13.71 -12.49 11.37
C MET A 193 12.48 -11.81 11.97
N LEU A 194 12.70 -10.74 12.72
CA LEU A 194 11.67 -9.89 13.29
C LEU A 194 11.32 -8.79 12.28
N VAL A 195 10.06 -8.68 11.91
CA VAL A 195 9.59 -7.70 10.94
C VAL A 195 8.60 -6.77 11.60
N THR A 196 8.87 -5.47 11.53
CA THR A 196 7.97 -4.43 12.05
C THR A 196 7.11 -3.86 10.92
N GLY A 197 5.80 -4.02 11.04
CA GLY A 197 4.80 -3.58 10.08
C GLY A 197 4.15 -2.25 10.44
N LYS A 198 2.97 -1.99 9.87
CA LYS A 198 2.18 -0.78 10.11
C LYS A 198 1.73 -0.72 11.59
N GLY A 199 1.90 0.45 12.22
CA GLY A 199 1.51 0.68 13.62
C GLY A 199 2.40 -0.08 14.61
N ASP A 200 3.69 -0.25 14.28
CA ASP A 200 4.71 -0.93 15.07
C ASP A 200 4.37 -2.39 15.44
N LYS A 201 3.39 -2.97 14.73
CA LYS A 201 3.06 -4.40 14.90
C LYS A 201 4.22 -5.26 14.40
N GLN A 202 4.73 -6.08 15.29
CA GLN A 202 5.83 -7.00 15.00
C GLN A 202 5.31 -8.40 14.69
N ARG A 203 6.00 -9.10 13.79
CA ARG A 203 5.82 -10.53 13.54
C ARG A 203 7.13 -11.20 13.22
N MET A 204 7.20 -12.48 13.55
CA MET A 204 8.30 -13.34 13.12
C MET A 204 8.05 -13.83 11.69
N VAL A 205 9.12 -13.88 10.90
CA VAL A 205 9.13 -14.44 9.56
C VAL A 205 10.24 -15.49 9.50
N TYR A 206 9.89 -16.72 9.12
CA TYR A 206 10.84 -17.81 8.98
C TYR A 206 11.63 -17.66 7.66
N LEU A 207 12.89 -18.06 7.71
CA LEU A 207 13.83 -17.97 6.60
C LEU A 207 14.13 -19.39 6.10
N ASN A 208 13.97 -19.62 4.81
CA ASN A 208 14.47 -20.85 4.19
C ASN A 208 15.95 -20.71 3.84
N LYS A 209 16.54 -21.84 3.42
CA LYS A 209 17.96 -21.89 3.06
C LYS A 209 18.37 -20.83 2.03
N ALA A 210 17.55 -20.58 1.00
CA ALA A 210 17.83 -19.58 -0.03
C ALA A 210 17.93 -18.17 0.56
N CYS A 211 17.03 -17.81 1.49
CA CYS A 211 17.07 -16.53 2.19
C CYS A 211 18.32 -16.40 3.07
N ILE A 212 18.66 -17.46 3.80
CA ILE A 212 19.84 -17.49 4.70
C ILE A 212 21.11 -17.32 3.90
N ASP A 213 21.27 -18.07 2.81
CA ASP A 213 22.44 -18.01 1.95
C ASP A 213 22.58 -16.61 1.32
N ALA A 214 21.52 -16.07 0.75
CA ALA A 214 21.50 -14.73 0.18
C ALA A 214 21.83 -13.63 1.21
N LEU A 215 21.30 -13.73 2.43
CA LEU A 215 21.61 -12.81 3.52
C LEU A 215 23.08 -12.90 3.94
N LYS A 216 23.62 -14.11 4.11
CA LYS A 216 25.04 -14.32 4.47
C LYS A 216 25.97 -13.75 3.40
N ASP A 217 25.67 -13.98 2.13
CA ASP A 217 26.50 -13.46 1.03
C ASP A 217 26.42 -11.94 0.95
N TYR A 218 25.26 -11.36 1.14
CA TYR A 218 25.14 -9.91 1.17
C TYR A 218 25.87 -9.30 2.37
N LEU A 219 25.80 -9.88 3.56
CA LEU A 219 26.47 -9.38 4.75
C LEU A 219 28.01 -9.37 4.62
N LYS A 220 28.60 -10.28 3.82
CA LYS A 220 30.05 -10.27 3.52
C LYS A 220 30.50 -9.02 2.76
N VAL A 221 29.63 -8.48 1.88
CA VAL A 221 29.94 -7.34 1.01
C VAL A 221 29.25 -6.04 1.45
N ARG A 222 28.42 -6.10 2.50
CA ARG A 222 27.71 -4.94 3.02
C ARG A 222 28.72 -3.89 3.53
N PRO A 223 28.58 -2.60 3.12
CA PRO A 223 29.44 -1.53 3.65
C PRO A 223 29.29 -1.42 5.17
N HIS A 224 30.41 -1.42 5.90
CA HIS A 224 30.40 -1.28 7.36
C HIS A 224 31.01 0.04 7.83
N ASN A 225 32.09 0.47 7.21
CA ASN A 225 32.98 1.51 7.74
C ASN A 225 32.50 2.95 7.51
N GLN A 226 31.52 3.17 6.62
CA GLN A 226 31.08 4.50 6.21
C GLN A 226 29.69 4.88 6.74
N LEU A 227 29.06 3.99 7.52
CA LEU A 227 27.68 4.19 8.00
C LEU A 227 27.66 5.04 9.28
N LYS A 228 26.78 6.02 9.34
CA LYS A 228 26.63 6.94 10.47
C LYS A 228 25.24 6.82 11.11
N GLY A 229 25.14 7.11 12.41
CA GLY A 229 23.90 7.18 13.13
C GLY A 229 23.04 5.92 12.99
N ASN A 230 21.75 6.07 12.76
CA ASN A 230 20.77 4.98 12.63
C ASN A 230 21.00 4.10 11.40
N ASP A 231 21.79 4.54 10.42
CA ASP A 231 22.09 3.75 9.24
C ASP A 231 23.07 2.59 9.51
N ARG A 232 23.81 2.63 10.62
CA ARG A 232 24.74 1.55 11.02
C ARG A 232 24.05 0.19 11.12
N ASN A 233 22.84 0.18 11.66
CA ASN A 233 22.07 -1.05 11.87
C ASN A 233 21.23 -1.44 10.66
N ALA A 234 21.04 -0.54 9.67
CA ALA A 234 20.22 -0.84 8.51
C ALA A 234 20.73 -2.07 7.76
N LEU A 235 19.87 -3.06 7.48
CA LEU A 235 20.28 -4.24 6.74
C LEU A 235 20.72 -3.85 5.33
N PHE A 236 19.87 -3.18 4.55
CA PHE A 236 20.18 -2.83 3.17
C PHE A 236 20.67 -1.39 3.03
N ILE A 237 21.81 -1.25 2.35
CA ILE A 237 22.52 0.01 2.18
C ILE A 237 22.46 0.46 0.71
N SER A 238 22.20 1.75 0.51
CA SER A 238 22.22 2.41 -0.80
C SER A 238 23.67 2.77 -1.21
N ARG A 239 23.83 3.16 -2.49
CA ARG A 239 25.12 3.68 -3.00
C ARG A 239 25.61 4.94 -2.28
N LEU A 240 24.72 5.64 -1.56
CA LEU A 240 25.06 6.81 -0.78
C LEU A 240 25.46 6.50 0.67
N ASN A 241 25.74 5.23 0.98
CA ASN A 241 26.06 4.76 2.34
C ASN A 241 24.99 5.13 3.39
N LYS A 242 23.73 5.04 3.01
CA LYS A 242 22.56 5.25 3.87
C LYS A 242 21.61 4.06 3.73
N ARG A 243 20.70 3.91 4.67
CA ARG A 243 19.58 2.96 4.54
C ARG A 243 18.93 3.11 3.17
N ILE A 244 18.70 1.98 2.49
CA ILE A 244 18.06 2.01 1.17
C ILE A 244 16.65 2.58 1.25
N GLY A 245 16.32 3.48 0.33
CA GLY A 245 14.99 4.09 0.27
C GLY A 245 13.99 3.24 -0.51
N ARG A 246 12.70 3.39 -0.20
CA ARG A 246 11.60 2.70 -0.89
C ARG A 246 11.64 2.89 -2.41
N GLN A 247 11.91 4.12 -2.85
CA GLN A 247 11.97 4.45 -4.28
C GLN A 247 13.11 3.72 -4.99
N ALA A 248 14.28 3.63 -4.36
CA ALA A 248 15.42 2.91 -4.92
C ALA A 248 15.12 1.41 -5.11
N VAL A 249 14.46 0.77 -4.13
CA VAL A 249 14.04 -0.63 -4.24
C VAL A 249 12.98 -0.81 -5.32
N GLN A 250 12.01 0.12 -5.44
CA GLN A 250 11.01 0.07 -6.50
C GLN A 250 11.64 0.16 -7.89
N LEU A 251 12.53 1.11 -8.10
CA LEU A 251 13.23 1.28 -9.38
C LEU A 251 14.07 0.05 -9.72
N MET A 252 14.77 -0.53 -8.74
CA MET A 252 15.53 -1.77 -8.91
C MET A 252 14.63 -2.93 -9.34
N VAL A 253 13.47 -3.13 -8.67
CA VAL A 253 12.52 -4.19 -9.03
C VAL A 253 11.97 -3.98 -10.45
N TYR A 254 11.61 -2.72 -10.81
CA TYR A 254 11.12 -2.44 -12.16
C TYR A 254 12.18 -2.70 -13.23
N HIS A 255 13.43 -2.33 -12.98
CA HIS A 255 14.54 -2.60 -13.88
C HIS A 255 14.69 -4.09 -14.18
N TYR A 256 14.66 -4.97 -13.16
CA TYR A 256 14.77 -6.41 -13.38
C TYR A 256 13.52 -7.04 -14.00
N LEU A 257 12.33 -6.51 -13.71
CA LEU A 257 11.10 -6.93 -14.40
C LEU A 257 11.12 -6.58 -15.89
N GLU A 258 11.63 -5.40 -16.25
CA GLU A 258 11.83 -4.98 -17.63
C GLU A 258 12.79 -5.92 -18.38
N ARG A 259 13.89 -6.31 -17.75
CA ARG A 259 14.88 -7.24 -18.34
C ARG A 259 14.33 -8.60 -18.68
N ILE A 260 13.29 -9.05 -18.02
CA ILE A 260 12.60 -10.32 -18.33
C ILE A 260 11.33 -10.13 -19.17
N GLY A 261 11.14 -8.92 -19.75
CA GLY A 261 10.01 -8.62 -20.65
C GLY A 261 8.66 -8.49 -19.95
N LEU A 262 8.64 -8.17 -18.66
CA LEU A 262 7.42 -7.99 -17.87
C LEU A 262 7.11 -6.52 -17.57
N ASP A 263 7.77 -5.59 -18.26
CA ASP A 263 7.40 -4.17 -18.28
C ASP A 263 5.99 -3.98 -18.87
N GLY A 264 5.35 -2.87 -18.55
CA GLY A 264 3.97 -2.59 -19.02
C GLY A 264 2.86 -3.52 -18.46
N GLN A 265 3.19 -4.63 -17.85
CA GLN A 265 2.21 -5.56 -17.26
C GLN A 265 1.73 -5.16 -15.86
N HIS A 266 2.09 -3.96 -15.38
CA HIS A 266 1.72 -3.43 -14.06
C HIS A 266 2.20 -4.28 -12.87
N TYR A 267 3.33 -4.99 -13.01
CA TYR A 267 3.99 -5.60 -11.89
C TYR A 267 4.60 -4.53 -10.96
N SER A 268 4.66 -4.82 -9.68
CA SER A 268 5.20 -3.93 -8.66
C SER A 268 5.73 -4.74 -7.48
N VAL A 269 6.47 -4.12 -6.58
CA VAL A 269 6.95 -4.77 -5.35
C VAL A 269 5.79 -5.44 -4.57
N HIS A 270 4.60 -4.82 -4.56
CA HIS A 270 3.43 -5.42 -3.91
C HIS A 270 2.97 -6.72 -4.60
N LYS A 271 3.19 -6.83 -5.92
CA LYS A 271 2.89 -8.05 -6.68
C LYS A 271 3.86 -9.18 -6.35
N LEU A 272 5.13 -8.90 -6.04
CA LEU A 272 6.08 -9.91 -5.56
C LEU A 272 5.62 -10.56 -4.25
N ARG A 273 5.00 -9.78 -3.37
CA ARG A 273 4.38 -10.33 -2.15
C ARG A 273 3.18 -11.23 -2.48
N HIS A 274 2.36 -10.87 -3.46
CA HIS A 274 1.30 -11.75 -3.96
C HIS A 274 1.87 -13.02 -4.58
N THR A 275 2.97 -12.90 -5.33
CA THR A 275 3.70 -14.03 -5.88
C THR A 275 4.16 -14.99 -4.79
N ALA A 276 4.84 -14.48 -3.75
CA ALA A 276 5.28 -15.29 -2.62
C ALA A 276 4.12 -16.08 -1.99
N ALA A 277 3.01 -15.40 -1.69
CA ALA A 277 1.84 -16.03 -1.12
C ALA A 277 1.23 -17.11 -2.03
N THR A 278 1.13 -16.81 -3.33
CA THR A 278 0.57 -17.75 -4.32
C THR A 278 1.46 -18.99 -4.48
N LEU A 279 2.78 -18.80 -4.59
CA LEU A 279 3.71 -19.92 -4.72
C LEU A 279 3.72 -20.80 -3.46
N MET A 280 3.63 -20.21 -2.27
CA MET A 280 3.50 -20.97 -1.01
C MET A 280 2.18 -21.74 -0.93
N TYR A 281 1.09 -21.15 -1.41
CA TYR A 281 -0.20 -21.82 -1.48
C TYR A 281 -0.20 -22.99 -2.46
N GLN A 282 0.35 -22.78 -3.67
CA GLN A 282 0.33 -23.76 -4.75
C GLN A 282 1.33 -24.90 -4.57
N HIS A 283 2.51 -24.60 -4.02
CA HIS A 283 3.63 -25.54 -3.96
C HIS A 283 4.11 -25.84 -2.54
N GLY A 284 3.79 -24.99 -1.55
CA GLY A 284 4.26 -25.12 -0.18
C GLY A 284 3.28 -25.77 0.79
N ASN A 285 2.12 -26.28 0.31
CA ASN A 285 1.04 -26.82 1.13
C ASN A 285 0.56 -25.89 2.27
N ALA A 286 0.81 -24.58 2.13
CA ALA A 286 0.36 -23.60 3.11
C ALA A 286 -1.14 -23.36 2.97
N ASP A 287 -1.89 -23.49 4.08
CA ASP A 287 -3.31 -23.12 4.08
C ASP A 287 -3.50 -21.58 4.14
N VAL A 288 -4.74 -21.14 3.92
CA VAL A 288 -5.10 -19.72 3.86
C VAL A 288 -4.90 -19.03 5.21
N LEU A 289 -5.10 -19.73 6.33
CA LEU A 289 -4.92 -19.18 7.68
C LEU A 289 -3.44 -18.98 7.98
N LEU A 290 -2.60 -19.96 7.63
CA LEU A 290 -1.14 -19.86 7.76
C LEU A 290 -0.59 -18.72 6.93
N LEU A 291 -1.07 -18.55 5.68
CA LEU A 291 -0.69 -17.43 4.82
C LEU A 291 -1.13 -16.09 5.40
N LYS A 292 -2.33 -16.01 5.98
CA LYS A 292 -2.80 -14.78 6.66
C LYS A 292 -1.86 -14.38 7.79
N GLU A 293 -1.51 -15.31 8.66
CA GLU A 293 -0.61 -15.07 9.78
C GLU A 293 0.79 -14.66 9.30
N MET A 294 1.37 -15.44 8.39
CA MET A 294 2.69 -15.20 7.83
C MET A 294 2.79 -13.83 7.13
N LEU A 295 1.76 -13.44 6.39
CA LEU A 295 1.71 -12.15 5.71
C LEU A 295 1.29 -11.01 6.64
N GLY A 296 0.71 -11.27 7.81
CA GLY A 296 0.18 -10.25 8.71
C GLY A 296 -0.98 -9.47 8.08
N HIS A 297 -1.97 -10.18 7.52
CA HIS A 297 -3.20 -9.60 7.01
C HIS A 297 -4.23 -9.44 8.14
N GLU A 298 -4.67 -8.21 8.41
CA GLU A 298 -5.71 -7.94 9.42
C GLU A 298 -7.08 -8.47 8.98
N ASN A 299 -7.38 -8.47 7.67
CA ASN A 299 -8.65 -8.92 7.10
C ASN A 299 -8.49 -10.20 6.29
N LEU A 300 -9.40 -11.16 6.50
CA LEU A 300 -9.52 -12.40 5.72
C LEU A 300 -9.72 -12.12 4.22
N SER A 301 -10.46 -11.07 3.87
CA SER A 301 -10.75 -10.71 2.48
C SER A 301 -9.51 -10.44 1.60
N THR A 302 -8.36 -10.12 2.21
CA THR A 302 -7.08 -9.99 1.49
C THR A 302 -6.39 -11.33 1.27
N THR A 303 -6.75 -12.36 2.02
CA THR A 303 -6.20 -13.72 1.91
C THR A 303 -7.13 -14.62 1.11
N GLU A 304 -8.44 -14.39 1.11
CA GLU A 304 -9.44 -15.07 0.27
C GLU A 304 -9.14 -14.97 -1.23
N ILE A 305 -8.38 -13.95 -1.64
CA ILE A 305 -7.92 -13.79 -3.03
C ILE A 305 -7.12 -15.02 -3.50
N TYR A 306 -6.43 -15.70 -2.61
CA TYR A 306 -5.62 -16.90 -2.94
C TYR A 306 -6.45 -18.18 -3.07
N THR A 307 -7.64 -18.23 -2.49
CA THR A 307 -8.56 -19.37 -2.60
C THR A 307 -9.20 -19.50 -3.97
N HIS A 308 -9.22 -18.42 -4.77
CA HIS A 308 -9.66 -18.45 -6.17
C HIS A 308 -8.63 -19.02 -7.14
N ILE A 309 -7.39 -19.27 -6.66
CA ILE A 309 -6.29 -19.78 -7.47
C ILE A 309 -6.29 -21.30 -7.37
N GLU A 310 -7.09 -21.93 -8.22
CA GLU A 310 -7.26 -23.36 -8.43
C GLU A 310 -7.95 -24.18 -7.33
N ASN A 311 -9.06 -24.78 -7.72
CA ASN A 311 -9.80 -25.87 -7.07
C ASN A 311 -9.02 -27.19 -6.93
N LYS A 312 -7.69 -27.22 -7.07
CA LYS A 312 -6.90 -28.44 -7.00
C LYS A 312 -6.94 -29.04 -5.60
N GLN A 313 -6.71 -28.22 -4.56
CA GLN A 313 -6.79 -28.70 -3.18
C GLN A 313 -8.21 -29.11 -2.79
N LEU A 314 -9.24 -28.40 -3.31
CA LEU A 314 -10.62 -28.81 -3.13
C LEU A 314 -10.93 -30.14 -3.83
N ARG A 315 -10.43 -30.33 -5.07
CA ARG A 315 -10.54 -31.61 -5.77
C ARG A 315 -9.81 -32.73 -5.05
N ASP A 316 -8.59 -32.43 -4.56
CA ASP A 316 -7.79 -33.41 -3.82
C ASP A 316 -8.41 -33.73 -2.47
N ALA A 317 -8.97 -32.74 -1.75
CA ALA A 317 -9.72 -32.96 -0.51
C ALA A 317 -10.98 -33.82 -0.76
N VAL A 318 -11.73 -33.55 -1.84
CA VAL A 318 -12.89 -34.40 -2.20
C VAL A 318 -12.46 -35.80 -2.62
N ARG A 319 -11.37 -35.95 -3.38
CA ARG A 319 -10.84 -37.26 -3.78
C ARG A 319 -10.30 -38.06 -2.59
N ASN A 320 -9.72 -37.38 -1.61
CA ASN A 320 -9.15 -37.99 -0.41
C ASN A 320 -10.15 -38.11 0.73
N ASN A 321 -11.44 -37.78 0.52
CA ASN A 321 -12.47 -38.01 1.50
C ASN A 321 -12.53 -39.54 1.84
N PRO A 322 -12.43 -39.94 3.10
CA PRO A 322 -12.49 -41.34 3.48
C PRO A 322 -13.71 -42.10 2.93
N LEU A 323 -14.83 -41.39 2.75
CA LEU A 323 -16.06 -41.94 2.18
C LEU A 323 -16.07 -42.08 0.66
N SER A 324 -15.07 -41.54 -0.04
CA SER A 324 -14.94 -41.70 -1.50
C SER A 324 -14.51 -43.11 -1.94
N LYS A 325 -14.11 -43.94 -0.99
CA LYS A 325 -13.66 -45.34 -1.20
C LYS A 325 -14.71 -46.40 -0.84
N GLU A 326 -15.95 -46.04 -0.68
CA GLU A 326 -17.00 -47.05 -0.50
C GLU A 326 -17.77 -47.32 -1.79
N LYS A 327 -17.50 -48.44 -2.40
CA LYS A 327 -18.30 -49.64 -2.68
C LYS A 327 -17.56 -50.57 -3.64
N SER A 328 -16.96 -51.56 -3.08
CA SER A 328 -16.81 -52.86 -3.76
C SER A 328 -17.80 -53.81 -3.15
#